data_add53a36a6f3dae7dcf73f667797c695
#
_entry.id   add53a36a6f3dae7dcf73f667797c695
#
_cell.length_a   1.000
_cell.length_b   1.000
_cell.length_c   1.000
_cell.angle_alpha   90.00
_cell.angle_beta   90.00
_cell.angle_gamma   90.00
#
_symmetry.space_group_name_H-M   'P 1'
#
loop_
_entity.id
_entity.type
_entity.pdbx_description
1 polymer ?
#
loop_
_entity_poly.entity_id
_entity_poly.type
_entity_poly.pdbx_seq_one_letter_code
_entity_poly.pdbx_strand_id
1 'polypeptide(L)'
;MKVLPRSFYRRPTLDVARDLIGKVLVHHTPAGSASGVIVETEAYIGESDPACHAAPGPTARNAPLYGAPGIAYVYLNYGIHYLVNAVTEAEGSPAAVLIRALEPVDGEELMRRRRVRGTQRPARAVVSDDLCRGPGNLTRALGISLRHNKLDLTSSALRIEDRGLPSRDVAWTPRIGINVGVESEWRCVAVGSPALSGRAR
;
A
#
# COMPACT_ATOMS: atom_id res chain seq x y z
N MET A 1 -8.91 16.08 -9.54
CA MET A 1 -8.77 14.85 -8.78
C MET A 1 -9.65 13.78 -9.41
N LYS A 2 -9.08 12.64 -9.76
CA LYS A 2 -9.81 11.53 -10.42
C LYS A 2 -9.47 10.24 -9.69
N VAL A 3 -10.48 9.50 -9.23
CA VAL A 3 -10.28 8.16 -8.65
C VAL A 3 -9.78 7.23 -9.75
N LEU A 4 -8.80 6.38 -9.45
CA LEU A 4 -8.26 5.42 -10.41
C LEU A 4 -9.35 4.41 -10.80
N PRO A 5 -9.61 4.22 -12.10
CA PRO A 5 -10.64 3.29 -12.57
C PRO A 5 -10.16 1.83 -12.43
N ARG A 6 -11.09 0.88 -12.46
CA ARG A 6 -10.79 -0.56 -12.41
C ARG A 6 -9.81 -1.02 -13.50
N SER A 7 -9.90 -0.42 -14.70
CA SER A 7 -8.97 -0.68 -15.81
C SER A 7 -7.51 -0.36 -15.48
N PHE A 8 -7.25 0.57 -14.54
CA PHE A 8 -5.90 0.87 -14.06
C PHE A 8 -5.29 -0.36 -13.36
N TYR A 9 -6.06 -1.03 -12.53
CA TYR A 9 -5.63 -2.18 -11.73
C TYR A 9 -5.59 -3.49 -12.53
N ARG A 10 -6.33 -3.59 -13.63
CA ARG A 10 -6.41 -4.80 -14.48
C ARG A 10 -5.14 -5.04 -15.33
N ARG A 11 -4.15 -4.21 -15.21
CA ARG A 11 -2.89 -4.27 -15.94
C ARG A 11 -1.88 -5.20 -15.25
N PRO A 12 -0.76 -5.55 -15.94
CA PRO A 12 0.33 -6.29 -15.31
C PRO A 12 0.78 -5.65 -14.00
N THR A 13 0.99 -6.46 -12.99
CA THR A 13 1.21 -6.00 -11.60
C THR A 13 2.42 -5.07 -11.46
N LEU A 14 3.51 -5.34 -12.21
CA LEU A 14 4.70 -4.47 -12.19
C LEU A 14 4.40 -3.08 -12.76
N ASP A 15 3.59 -2.99 -13.81
CA ASP A 15 3.17 -1.70 -14.38
C ASP A 15 2.30 -0.93 -13.38
N VAL A 16 1.38 -1.63 -12.70
CA VAL A 16 0.55 -1.02 -11.66
C VAL A 16 1.42 -0.56 -10.49
N ALA A 17 2.39 -1.37 -10.05
CA ALA A 17 3.30 -1.01 -8.95
C ALA A 17 4.09 0.26 -9.26
N ARG A 18 4.63 0.38 -10.47
CA ARG A 18 5.33 1.59 -10.94
C ARG A 18 4.40 2.79 -11.02
N ASP A 19 3.24 2.64 -11.65
CA ASP A 19 2.35 3.75 -11.96
C ASP A 19 1.52 4.21 -10.74
N LEU A 20 1.52 3.44 -9.65
CA LEU A 20 1.01 3.87 -8.35
C LEU A 20 1.96 4.87 -7.67
N ILE A 21 3.24 4.90 -7.98
CA ILE A 21 4.15 5.93 -7.47
C ILE A 21 3.67 7.30 -7.96
N GLY A 22 3.55 8.24 -7.03
CA GLY A 22 3.02 9.59 -7.31
C GLY A 22 1.49 9.69 -7.25
N LYS A 23 0.74 8.59 -7.15
CA LYS A 23 -0.71 8.62 -6.87
C LYS A 23 -0.96 8.82 -5.38
N VAL A 24 -2.17 9.22 -5.03
CA VAL A 24 -2.52 9.58 -3.64
C VAL A 24 -3.47 8.55 -3.05
N LEU A 25 -3.03 7.85 -2.00
CA LEU A 25 -3.92 7.01 -1.20
C LEU A 25 -4.69 7.90 -0.22
N VAL A 26 -6.01 7.79 -0.23
CA VAL A 26 -6.92 8.61 0.57
C VAL A 26 -7.82 7.72 1.40
N HIS A 27 -8.01 8.06 2.67
CA HIS A 27 -9.00 7.44 3.53
C HIS A 27 -9.86 8.49 4.23
N HIS A 28 -11.14 8.56 3.85
CA HIS A 28 -12.14 9.38 4.52
C HIS A 28 -12.76 8.60 5.69
N THR A 29 -12.77 9.21 6.86
CA THR A 29 -13.36 8.62 8.07
C THR A 29 -14.22 9.65 8.78
N PRO A 30 -15.15 9.27 9.68
CA PRO A 30 -15.90 10.23 10.51
C PRO A 30 -14.99 11.16 11.34
N ALA A 31 -13.78 10.71 11.66
CA ALA A 31 -12.81 11.51 12.42
C ALA A 31 -12.00 12.47 11.54
N GLY A 32 -12.25 12.50 10.24
CA GLY A 32 -11.54 13.30 9.25
C GLY A 32 -10.85 12.48 8.16
N SER A 33 -10.31 13.17 7.17
CA SER A 33 -9.59 12.58 6.05
C SER A 33 -8.08 12.53 6.35
N ALA A 34 -7.43 11.48 5.85
CA ALA A 34 -5.99 11.36 5.83
C ALA A 34 -5.55 10.88 4.45
N SER A 35 -4.50 11.47 3.89
CA SER A 35 -3.99 11.11 2.57
C SER A 35 -2.48 11.31 2.45
N GLY A 36 -1.86 10.55 1.52
CA GLY A 36 -0.44 10.73 1.21
C GLY A 36 -0.09 10.21 -0.18
N VAL A 37 0.98 10.79 -0.75
CA VAL A 37 1.53 10.38 -2.04
C VAL A 37 2.25 9.05 -1.87
N ILE A 38 1.90 8.06 -2.69
CA ILE A 38 2.55 6.75 -2.70
C ILE A 38 3.98 6.92 -3.23
N VAL A 39 4.96 6.49 -2.43
CA VAL A 39 6.38 6.59 -2.75
C VAL A 39 7.11 5.26 -2.72
N GLU A 40 6.43 4.20 -2.28
CA GLU A 40 7.01 2.86 -2.20
C GLU A 40 5.91 1.80 -2.35
N THR A 41 6.16 0.85 -3.26
CA THR A 41 5.27 -0.29 -3.54
C THR A 41 6.07 -1.58 -3.67
N GLU A 42 5.40 -2.73 -3.49
CA GLU A 42 5.96 -4.04 -3.85
C GLU A 42 4.93 -4.85 -4.62
N ALA A 43 5.37 -5.50 -5.70
CA ALA A 43 4.55 -6.42 -6.47
C ALA A 43 4.67 -7.85 -5.91
N TYR A 44 3.53 -8.57 -5.91
CA TYR A 44 3.39 -9.97 -5.54
C TYR A 44 2.52 -10.64 -6.60
N ILE A 45 3.09 -11.64 -7.33
CA ILE A 45 2.54 -12.06 -8.63
C ILE A 45 2.31 -13.57 -8.68
N GLY A 46 1.05 -13.97 -8.49
CA GLY A 46 0.62 -15.33 -8.75
C GLY A 46 1.09 -16.38 -7.74
N GLU A 47 0.79 -17.62 -8.09
CA GLU A 47 1.17 -18.81 -7.31
C GLU A 47 2.65 -19.18 -7.52
N SER A 48 3.26 -18.72 -8.61
CA SER A 48 4.67 -18.94 -8.93
C SER A 48 5.62 -18.02 -8.15
N ASP A 49 5.13 -16.93 -7.55
CA ASP A 49 5.93 -16.08 -6.67
C ASP A 49 5.97 -16.68 -5.25
N PRO A 50 7.09 -17.26 -4.81
CA PRO A 50 7.15 -17.93 -3.50
C PRO A 50 6.93 -16.98 -2.30
N ALA A 51 7.09 -15.67 -2.49
CA ALA A 51 6.80 -14.67 -1.47
C ALA A 51 5.34 -14.16 -1.49
N CYS A 52 4.55 -14.53 -2.52
CA CYS A 52 3.15 -14.18 -2.60
C CYS A 52 2.30 -15.05 -1.66
N HIS A 53 1.28 -14.47 -1.06
CA HIS A 53 0.29 -15.23 -0.29
C HIS A 53 -0.49 -16.24 -1.14
N ALA A 54 -0.45 -16.13 -2.47
CA ALA A 54 -1.06 -17.09 -3.38
C ALA A 54 -0.20 -18.33 -3.64
N ALA A 55 1.08 -18.37 -3.25
CA ALA A 55 1.98 -19.50 -3.49
C ALA A 55 1.44 -20.87 -3.05
N PRO A 56 0.70 -21.02 -1.94
CA PRO A 56 0.10 -22.31 -1.54
C PRO A 56 -1.20 -22.63 -2.29
N GLY A 57 -1.61 -21.85 -3.30
CA GLY A 57 -2.91 -21.93 -3.93
C GLY A 57 -4.02 -21.22 -3.13
N PRO A 58 -5.30 -21.36 -3.55
CA PRO A 58 -6.42 -20.65 -2.93
C PRO A 58 -6.70 -21.08 -1.49
N THR A 59 -6.87 -20.12 -0.60
CA THR A 59 -7.25 -20.30 0.82
C THR A 59 -8.27 -19.24 1.23
N ALA A 60 -8.99 -19.45 2.33
CA ALA A 60 -9.91 -18.43 2.87
C ALA A 60 -9.22 -17.09 3.16
N ARG A 61 -7.93 -17.14 3.55
CA ARG A 61 -7.15 -15.94 3.88
C ARG A 61 -6.79 -15.13 2.64
N ASN A 62 -6.35 -15.78 1.58
CA ASN A 62 -5.86 -15.15 0.35
C ASN A 62 -6.93 -15.02 -0.76
N ALA A 63 -8.14 -15.52 -0.52
CA ALA A 63 -9.26 -15.44 -1.47
C ALA A 63 -9.45 -14.05 -2.11
N PRO A 64 -9.23 -12.91 -1.40
CA PRO A 64 -9.35 -11.60 -2.04
C PRO A 64 -8.36 -11.35 -3.18
N LEU A 65 -7.19 -12.03 -3.21
CA LEU A 65 -6.21 -11.90 -4.30
C LEU A 65 -6.76 -12.41 -5.64
N TYR A 66 -7.68 -13.38 -5.60
CA TYR A 66 -8.35 -13.95 -6.78
C TYR A 66 -9.57 -13.15 -7.23
N GLY A 67 -9.91 -12.08 -6.50
CA GLY A 67 -11.07 -11.24 -6.78
C GLY A 67 -10.84 -10.20 -7.88
N ALA A 68 -11.83 -9.33 -8.05
CA ALA A 68 -11.79 -8.28 -9.04
C ALA A 68 -10.62 -7.30 -8.82
N PRO A 69 -9.91 -6.86 -9.88
CA PRO A 69 -8.85 -5.86 -9.75
C PRO A 69 -9.40 -4.55 -9.13
N GLY A 70 -8.58 -3.89 -8.33
CA GLY A 70 -8.95 -2.65 -7.65
C GLY A 70 -9.73 -2.83 -6.34
N ILE A 71 -9.86 -4.06 -5.84
CA ILE A 71 -10.26 -4.25 -4.44
C ILE A 71 -9.05 -4.16 -3.49
N ALA A 72 -9.27 -3.75 -2.26
CA ALA A 72 -8.25 -3.77 -1.22
C ALA A 72 -8.09 -5.19 -0.65
N TYR A 73 -6.87 -5.68 -0.60
CA TYR A 73 -6.52 -6.85 0.20
C TYR A 73 -5.80 -6.39 1.46
N VAL A 74 -6.48 -6.50 2.60
CA VAL A 74 -5.94 -6.10 3.91
C VAL A 74 -5.83 -7.31 4.80
N TYR A 75 -4.64 -7.52 5.37
CA TYR A 75 -4.39 -8.63 6.27
C TYR A 75 -3.59 -8.20 7.51
N LEU A 76 -3.65 -9.01 8.55
CA LEU A 76 -2.84 -8.84 9.76
C LEU A 76 -1.51 -9.58 9.60
N ASN A 77 -0.40 -8.85 9.71
CA ASN A 77 0.96 -9.37 9.61
C ASN A 77 1.57 -9.52 11.01
N TYR A 78 2.13 -10.70 11.31
CA TYR A 78 2.72 -11.07 12.61
C TYR A 78 1.84 -10.75 13.83
N GLY A 79 0.52 -10.71 13.66
CA GLY A 79 -0.41 -10.37 14.74
C GLY A 79 -0.40 -8.90 15.20
N ILE A 80 0.40 -8.02 14.56
CA ILE A 80 0.68 -6.67 15.05
C ILE A 80 0.25 -5.59 14.06
N HIS A 81 0.54 -5.75 12.77
CA HIS A 81 0.37 -4.73 11.76
C HIS A 81 -0.61 -5.13 10.67
N TYR A 82 -1.54 -4.26 10.33
CA TYR A 82 -2.30 -4.40 9.09
C TYR A 82 -1.46 -3.93 7.91
N LEU A 83 -1.57 -4.63 6.79
CA LEU A 83 -0.96 -4.25 5.52
C LEU A 83 -2.05 -4.14 4.47
N VAL A 84 -1.94 -3.13 3.59
CA VAL A 84 -2.93 -2.85 2.54
C VAL A 84 -2.31 -3.03 1.16
N ASN A 85 -3.00 -3.82 0.34
CA ASN A 85 -2.63 -4.08 -1.05
C ASN A 85 -3.78 -3.70 -1.96
N ALA A 86 -3.47 -3.32 -3.19
CA ALA A 86 -4.42 -3.22 -4.29
C ALA A 86 -4.33 -4.49 -5.14
N VAL A 87 -5.43 -5.22 -5.30
CA VAL A 87 -5.50 -6.40 -6.18
C VAL A 87 -5.40 -5.96 -7.63
N THR A 88 -4.63 -6.69 -8.42
CA THR A 88 -4.29 -6.37 -9.81
C THR A 88 -4.62 -7.54 -10.74
N GLU A 89 -4.39 -7.33 -12.04
CA GLU A 89 -4.61 -8.30 -13.12
C GLU A 89 -6.09 -8.69 -13.30
N ALA A 90 -6.37 -9.76 -14.01
CA ALA A 90 -7.73 -10.24 -14.23
C ALA A 90 -8.25 -10.99 -12.99
N GLU A 91 -9.56 -10.97 -12.77
CA GLU A 91 -10.21 -11.82 -11.77
C GLU A 91 -9.84 -13.29 -12.00
N GLY A 92 -9.48 -13.99 -10.94
CA GLY A 92 -8.95 -15.36 -11.00
C GLY A 92 -7.41 -15.44 -11.12
N SER A 93 -6.72 -14.33 -11.46
CA SER A 93 -5.26 -14.25 -11.50
C SER A 93 -4.76 -13.57 -10.21
N PRO A 94 -4.27 -14.34 -9.22
CA PRO A 94 -3.99 -13.79 -7.89
C PRO A 94 -2.72 -12.95 -7.91
N ALA A 95 -2.89 -11.63 -7.88
CA ALA A 95 -1.78 -10.69 -7.83
C ALA A 95 -2.18 -9.41 -7.11
N ALA A 96 -1.22 -8.74 -6.49
CA ALA A 96 -1.46 -7.48 -5.80
C ALA A 96 -0.21 -6.63 -5.69
N VAL A 97 -0.43 -5.33 -5.49
CA VAL A 97 0.60 -4.35 -5.12
C VAL A 97 0.42 -3.95 -3.67
N LEU A 98 1.42 -4.26 -2.83
CA LEU A 98 1.51 -3.76 -1.47
C LEU A 98 1.93 -2.29 -1.48
N ILE A 99 1.18 -1.43 -0.79
CA ILE A 99 1.54 -0.03 -0.58
C ILE A 99 2.37 0.05 0.69
N ARG A 100 3.64 0.48 0.57
CA ARG A 100 4.60 0.42 1.67
C ARG A 100 4.85 1.72 2.38
N ALA A 101 4.90 2.84 1.64
CA ALA A 101 5.14 4.14 2.23
C ALA A 101 4.44 5.26 1.47
N LEU A 102 4.11 6.32 2.23
CA LEU A 102 3.53 7.55 1.71
C LEU A 102 4.28 8.76 2.23
N GLU A 103 4.37 9.80 1.42
CA GLU A 103 4.58 11.17 1.89
C GLU A 103 3.22 11.76 2.28
N PRO A 104 2.99 12.17 3.54
CA PRO A 104 1.72 12.74 3.99
C PRO A 104 1.34 14.00 3.19
N VAL A 105 0.05 14.16 2.88
CA VAL A 105 -0.50 15.34 2.19
C VAL A 105 -1.57 16.01 3.04
N ASP A 106 -2.60 15.26 3.43
CA ASP A 106 -3.70 15.79 4.25
C ASP A 106 -3.86 14.99 5.54
N GLY A 107 -4.24 15.66 6.63
CA GLY A 107 -4.60 15.02 7.90
C GLY A 107 -3.40 14.56 8.75
N GLU A 108 -2.24 15.20 8.67
CA GLU A 108 -1.05 14.83 9.44
C GLU A 108 -1.31 14.76 10.95
N GLU A 109 -2.05 15.72 11.51
CA GLU A 109 -2.34 15.73 12.95
C GLU A 109 -3.22 14.51 13.34
N LEU A 110 -4.15 14.12 12.49
CA LEU A 110 -4.93 12.90 12.68
C LEU A 110 -4.04 11.65 12.60
N MET A 111 -3.10 11.62 11.64
CA MET A 111 -2.12 10.55 11.51
C MET A 111 -1.23 10.47 12.76
N ARG A 112 -0.70 11.60 13.28
CA ARG A 112 0.11 11.64 14.50
C ARG A 112 -0.62 11.04 15.68
N ARG A 113 -1.87 11.48 15.93
CA ARG A 113 -2.71 10.92 17.01
C ARG A 113 -2.90 9.43 16.88
N ARG A 114 -3.18 8.94 15.66
CA ARG A 114 -3.35 7.50 15.41
C ARG A 114 -2.05 6.71 15.62
N ARG A 115 -0.89 7.26 15.22
CA ARG A 115 0.42 6.63 15.35
C ARG A 115 0.85 6.42 16.80
N VAL A 116 0.49 7.31 17.71
CA VAL A 116 0.86 7.22 19.13
C VAL A 116 -0.21 6.59 20.01
N ARG A 117 -1.39 6.31 19.48
CA ARG A 117 -2.48 5.71 20.25
C ARG A 117 -2.03 4.39 20.89
N GLY A 118 -2.21 4.28 22.21
CA GLY A 118 -1.78 3.11 23.00
C GLY A 118 -0.26 3.08 23.29
N THR A 119 0.43 4.19 23.12
CA THR A 119 1.84 4.36 23.50
C THR A 119 1.98 5.55 24.43
N GLN A 120 3.12 5.66 25.14
CA GLN A 120 3.44 6.85 25.94
C GLN A 120 4.16 7.93 25.12
N ARG A 121 4.39 7.71 23.83
CA ARG A 121 5.09 8.65 22.96
C ARG A 121 4.18 9.87 22.66
N PRO A 122 4.65 11.11 22.82
CA PRO A 122 3.86 12.28 22.44
C PRO A 122 3.70 12.36 20.91
N ALA A 123 2.53 12.79 20.43
CA ALA A 123 2.22 12.86 19.00
C ALA A 123 3.24 13.72 18.22
N ARG A 124 3.68 14.85 18.78
CA ARG A 124 4.69 15.73 18.20
C ARG A 124 6.06 15.07 17.96
N ALA A 125 6.34 13.97 18.63
CA ALA A 125 7.61 13.24 18.47
C ALA A 125 7.65 12.36 17.20
N VAL A 126 6.55 12.27 16.44
CA VAL A 126 6.53 11.59 15.13
C VAL A 126 6.68 12.64 14.05
N VAL A 127 7.85 12.70 13.42
CA VAL A 127 8.11 13.60 12.30
C VAL A 127 7.30 13.20 11.07
N SER A 128 7.05 14.16 10.16
CA SER A 128 6.18 13.95 9.00
C SER A 128 6.59 12.74 8.17
N ASP A 129 7.86 12.65 7.80
CA ASP A 129 8.39 11.57 6.96
C ASP A 129 8.26 10.18 7.59
N ASP A 130 8.18 10.07 8.93
CA ASP A 130 8.02 8.82 9.64
C ASP A 130 6.55 8.39 9.82
N LEU A 131 5.60 9.29 9.54
CA LEU A 131 4.18 9.00 9.76
C LEU A 131 3.70 7.77 9.01
N CYS A 132 4.07 7.68 7.74
CA CYS A 132 3.67 6.60 6.84
C CYS A 132 4.87 5.80 6.30
N ARG A 133 6.02 5.84 6.98
CA ARG A 133 7.21 5.08 6.62
C ARG A 133 7.03 3.61 7.00
N GLY A 134 6.84 2.77 6.01
CA GLY A 134 6.57 1.33 6.16
C GLY A 134 5.09 0.98 6.27
N PRO A 135 4.70 -0.24 5.79
CA PRO A 135 3.31 -0.58 5.54
C PRO A 135 2.46 -0.63 6.81
N GLY A 136 3.02 -1.06 7.94
CA GLY A 136 2.31 -1.06 9.23
C GLY A 136 2.10 0.34 9.80
N ASN A 137 3.07 1.23 9.63
CA ASN A 137 2.94 2.64 10.03
C ASN A 137 1.90 3.37 9.18
N LEU A 138 1.91 3.13 7.87
CA LEU A 138 0.97 3.65 6.91
C LEU A 138 -0.47 3.30 7.28
N THR A 139 -0.75 2.01 7.50
CA THR A 139 -2.11 1.57 7.84
C THR A 139 -2.58 2.14 9.18
N ARG A 140 -1.67 2.23 10.17
CA ARG A 140 -1.97 2.86 11.46
C ARG A 140 -2.28 4.34 11.30
N ALA A 141 -1.48 5.09 10.53
CA ALA A 141 -1.66 6.52 10.27
C ALA A 141 -2.98 6.81 9.56
N LEU A 142 -3.31 6.05 8.51
CA LEU A 142 -4.56 6.20 7.78
C LEU A 142 -5.77 5.60 8.51
N GLY A 143 -5.58 4.79 9.56
CA GLY A 143 -6.65 4.10 10.27
C GLY A 143 -7.24 2.92 9.49
N ILE A 144 -6.39 2.25 8.69
CA ILE A 144 -6.76 1.06 7.93
C ILE A 144 -6.65 -0.19 8.83
N SER A 145 -7.62 -1.10 8.71
CA SER A 145 -7.70 -2.36 9.48
C SER A 145 -8.41 -3.43 8.65
N LEU A 146 -8.63 -4.63 9.20
CA LEU A 146 -9.32 -5.74 8.50
C LEU A 146 -10.72 -5.37 7.98
N ARG A 147 -11.42 -4.41 8.59
CA ARG A 147 -12.74 -3.95 8.10
C ARG A 147 -12.68 -3.34 6.69
N HIS A 148 -11.48 -2.99 6.21
CA HIS A 148 -11.26 -2.44 4.87
C HIS A 148 -10.85 -3.52 3.87
N ASN A 149 -10.72 -4.78 4.31
CA ASN A 149 -10.47 -5.90 3.40
C ASN A 149 -11.67 -6.06 2.44
N LYS A 150 -11.38 -6.25 1.16
CA LYS A 150 -12.35 -6.34 0.05
C LYS A 150 -13.09 -5.04 -0.30
N LEU A 151 -12.74 -3.88 0.27
CA LEU A 151 -13.30 -2.62 -0.19
C LEU A 151 -12.88 -2.33 -1.63
N ASP A 152 -13.79 -1.75 -2.39
CA ASP A 152 -13.55 -1.31 -3.76
C ASP A 152 -12.81 0.04 -3.76
N LEU A 153 -11.52 0.03 -4.13
CA LEU A 153 -10.67 1.22 -4.20
C LEU A 153 -11.08 2.20 -5.30
N THR A 154 -12.01 1.80 -6.18
CA THR A 154 -12.51 2.67 -7.26
C THR A 154 -13.72 3.52 -6.85
N SER A 155 -14.32 3.27 -5.68
CA SER A 155 -15.59 3.92 -5.29
C SER A 155 -15.75 4.13 -3.79
N SER A 156 -14.92 3.51 -2.93
CA SER A 156 -15.11 3.57 -1.47
C SER A 156 -14.44 4.78 -0.81
N ALA A 157 -14.65 4.90 0.52
CA ALA A 157 -13.99 5.90 1.34
C ALA A 157 -12.46 5.70 1.42
N LEU A 158 -11.98 4.47 1.21
CA LEU A 158 -10.57 4.15 0.99
C LEU A 158 -10.34 3.99 -0.51
N ARG A 159 -9.59 4.89 -1.12
CA ARG A 159 -9.38 4.91 -2.58
C ARG A 159 -8.03 5.48 -2.97
N ILE A 160 -7.65 5.29 -4.23
CA ILE A 160 -6.44 5.90 -4.79
C ILE A 160 -6.85 6.89 -5.88
N GLU A 161 -6.27 8.10 -5.81
CA GLU A 161 -6.58 9.22 -6.68
C GLU A 161 -5.38 9.60 -7.55
N ASP A 162 -5.66 9.94 -8.80
CA ASP A 162 -4.75 10.73 -9.63
C ASP A 162 -5.04 12.22 -9.41
N ARG A 163 -4.07 12.91 -8.84
CA ARG A 163 -4.16 14.36 -8.57
C ARG A 163 -3.34 15.19 -9.56
N GLY A 164 -2.81 14.56 -10.62
CA GLY A 164 -1.98 15.23 -11.61
C GLY A 164 -0.66 15.75 -11.05
N LEU A 165 -0.12 15.09 -10.03
CA LEU A 165 1.19 15.44 -9.48
C LEU A 165 2.29 15.15 -10.51
N PRO A 166 3.42 15.88 -10.47
CA PRO A 166 4.56 15.61 -11.36
C PRO A 166 5.01 14.15 -11.26
N SER A 167 5.45 13.60 -12.38
CA SER A 167 6.08 12.27 -12.42
C SER A 167 7.34 12.27 -11.56
N ARG A 168 7.63 11.11 -10.96
CA ARG A 168 8.82 10.90 -10.15
C ARG A 168 9.72 9.89 -10.82
N ASP A 169 11.02 10.10 -10.70
CA ASP A 169 11.98 9.06 -11.04
C ASP A 169 11.81 7.88 -10.09
N VAL A 170 11.85 6.68 -10.63
CA VAL A 170 11.68 5.45 -9.87
C VAL A 170 12.88 4.54 -10.03
N ALA A 171 13.14 3.75 -9.00
CA ALA A 171 14.09 2.66 -9.02
C ALA A 171 13.43 1.35 -8.58
N TRP A 172 13.89 0.25 -9.15
CA TRP A 172 13.52 -1.10 -8.75
C TRP A 172 14.60 -1.68 -7.85
N THR A 173 14.18 -2.38 -6.81
CA THR A 173 15.04 -2.97 -5.80
C THR A 173 14.45 -4.27 -5.27
N PRO A 174 15.22 -5.11 -4.57
CA PRO A 174 14.66 -6.27 -3.86
C PRO A 174 13.57 -5.87 -2.86
N ARG A 175 12.58 -6.76 -2.71
CA ARG A 175 11.49 -6.61 -1.73
C ARG A 175 12.02 -6.74 -0.30
N ILE A 176 11.34 -6.11 0.66
CA ILE A 176 11.75 -6.07 2.07
C ILE A 176 10.91 -7.05 2.91
N GLY A 177 11.60 -7.77 3.81
CA GLY A 177 10.93 -8.63 4.80
C GLY A 177 10.43 -9.95 4.25
N ILE A 178 10.98 -10.40 3.11
CA ILE A 178 10.78 -11.74 2.54
C ILE A 178 12.06 -12.55 2.67
N ASN A 179 11.91 -13.88 2.76
CA ASN A 179 13.04 -14.84 2.86
C ASN A 179 13.14 -15.74 1.62
N VAL A 180 12.18 -15.65 0.70
CA VAL A 180 12.09 -16.42 -0.54
C VAL A 180 11.77 -15.48 -1.69
N GLY A 181 12.19 -15.80 -2.93
CA GLY A 181 12.00 -14.90 -4.09
C GLY A 181 12.74 -13.58 -3.96
N VAL A 182 13.87 -13.59 -3.24
CA VAL A 182 14.67 -12.38 -2.92
C VAL A 182 15.42 -11.83 -4.13
N GLU A 183 15.60 -12.65 -5.15
CA GLU A 183 16.26 -12.28 -6.42
C GLU A 183 15.39 -11.36 -7.29
N SER A 184 14.08 -11.32 -7.04
CA SER A 184 13.17 -10.47 -7.81
C SER A 184 13.20 -9.04 -7.30
N GLU A 185 13.64 -8.11 -8.13
CA GLU A 185 13.62 -6.68 -7.86
C GLU A 185 12.22 -6.09 -8.10
N TRP A 186 11.24 -6.53 -7.31
CA TRP A 186 9.83 -6.15 -7.45
C TRP A 186 9.36 -5.12 -6.41
N ARG A 187 10.27 -4.37 -5.87
CA ARG A 187 9.98 -3.18 -5.05
C ARG A 187 10.29 -1.93 -5.84
N CYS A 188 9.29 -1.10 -6.10
CA CYS A 188 9.41 0.17 -6.79
C CYS A 188 9.41 1.33 -5.79
N VAL A 189 10.38 2.23 -5.91
CA VAL A 189 10.56 3.36 -5.00
C VAL A 189 10.69 4.68 -5.76
N ALA A 190 10.13 5.76 -5.23
CA ALA A 190 10.40 7.12 -5.70
C ALA A 190 11.80 7.53 -5.26
N VAL A 191 12.68 7.82 -6.24
CA VAL A 191 14.07 8.23 -5.96
C VAL A 191 14.09 9.52 -5.14
N GLY A 192 14.89 9.54 -4.09
CA GLY A 192 15.07 10.72 -3.23
C GLY A 192 13.96 10.98 -2.22
N SER A 193 12.91 10.14 -2.13
CA SER A 193 11.88 10.32 -1.12
C SER A 193 12.42 10.08 0.30
N PRO A 194 12.19 10.99 1.26
CA PRO A 194 12.61 10.82 2.65
C PRO A 194 11.75 9.80 3.41
N ALA A 195 10.58 9.42 2.88
CA ALA A 195 9.62 8.55 3.54
C ALA A 195 9.80 7.06 3.22
N LEU A 196 10.82 6.64 2.49
CA LEU A 196 11.06 5.23 2.15
C LEU A 196 11.28 4.37 3.40
N SER A 197 10.70 3.17 3.42
CA SER A 197 10.74 2.25 4.57
C SER A 197 12.07 1.50 4.72
N GLY A 198 12.92 1.53 3.73
CA GLY A 198 14.27 0.97 3.71
C GLY A 198 15.16 1.78 2.79
N ARG A 199 16.48 1.60 2.89
CA ARG A 199 17.40 2.25 1.96
C ARG A 199 17.16 1.74 0.55
N ALA A 200 17.06 2.64 -0.43
CA ALA A 200 17.31 2.32 -1.82
C ALA A 200 18.83 2.03 -1.90
N ARG A 201 19.20 0.78 -2.10
CA ARG A 201 20.58 0.41 -2.38
C ARG A 201 20.79 0.45 -3.88
#